data_eb9d03b3d977e8d410a563119ba8675d
#
_entry.id   eb9d03b3d977e8d410a563119ba8675d
#
_cell.length_a   1.000
_cell.length_b   1.000
_cell.length_c   1.000
_cell.angle_alpha   90.00
_cell.angle_beta   90.00
_cell.angle_gamma   90.00
#
_symmetry.space_group_name_H-M   'P 1'
#
loop_
_entity.id
_entity.type
_entity.pdbx_description
1 polymer ?
#
loop_
_entity_poly.entity_id
_entity_poly.type
_entity_poly.pdbx_seq_one_letter_code
_entity_poly.pdbx_strand_id
1 'polypeptide(L)'
;CPVEGMELSLYRVAEYEESGSFTLTERFRKYPVSLEQKSQEGWQGAADALADYIRRDGITADAVLISGSDKTVCFTDLSRGLYLVLGQTTEIQEDGKTQIYEPQTALIALPDDSQGTSEGKDPYQVTAVLKFEKNDKPEEPKTKVHVLKVWKQDQEKDQEKDRPDSIEVDLLQTDAEGKTKVVDRQTLTKENQWSYTWENLSAQMRWSVSEAEVPKGYTVAV
;
A
#
# COMPACT_ATOMS: atom_id res chain seq x y z
N CYS A 1 -4.24 3.36 -18.97
CA CYS A 1 -3.72 3.11 -17.61
C CYS A 1 -2.20 3.04 -17.65
N PRO A 2 -1.50 3.35 -16.55
CA PRO A 2 -0.04 3.27 -16.51
C PRO A 2 0.47 1.83 -16.53
N VAL A 3 -0.28 0.91 -15.91
CA VAL A 3 0.13 -0.48 -15.71
C VAL A 3 -1.03 -1.43 -15.95
N GLU A 4 -0.71 -2.69 -16.24
CA GLU A 4 -1.65 -3.80 -16.24
C GLU A 4 -2.10 -4.12 -14.81
N GLY A 5 -3.32 -4.61 -14.66
CA GLY A 5 -3.87 -5.01 -13.36
C GLY A 5 -4.37 -3.85 -12.47
N MET A 6 -4.35 -2.61 -12.97
CA MET A 6 -4.89 -1.46 -12.23
C MET A 6 -6.42 -1.50 -12.25
N GLU A 7 -7.03 -1.49 -11.08
CA GLU A 7 -8.48 -1.40 -10.95
C GLU A 7 -8.96 0.05 -11.11
N LEU A 8 -9.96 0.24 -11.96
CA LEU A 8 -10.64 1.52 -12.18
C LEU A 8 -12.11 1.39 -11.84
N SER A 9 -12.58 2.28 -11.00
CA SER A 9 -13.98 2.42 -10.61
C SER A 9 -14.61 3.63 -11.28
N LEU A 10 -15.78 3.44 -11.86
CA LEU A 10 -16.56 4.48 -12.56
C LEU A 10 -17.77 4.88 -11.75
N TYR A 11 -18.02 6.18 -11.65
CA TYR A 11 -19.18 6.75 -10.96
C TYR A 11 -19.85 7.80 -11.81
N ARG A 12 -21.13 7.65 -12.16
CA ARG A 12 -21.92 8.70 -12.80
C ARG A 12 -22.30 9.74 -11.75
N VAL A 13 -21.56 10.83 -11.71
CA VAL A 13 -21.71 11.88 -10.68
C VAL A 13 -22.72 12.95 -11.05
N ALA A 14 -22.93 13.21 -12.36
CA ALA A 14 -23.92 14.17 -12.81
C ALA A 14 -24.63 13.73 -14.09
N GLU A 15 -25.82 14.27 -14.29
CA GLU A 15 -26.61 14.15 -15.49
C GLU A 15 -26.31 15.31 -16.43
N TYR A 16 -26.41 15.07 -17.74
CA TYR A 16 -26.25 16.08 -18.77
C TYR A 16 -27.62 16.64 -19.11
N GLU A 17 -27.77 17.95 -18.95
CA GLU A 17 -29.02 18.67 -19.23
C GLU A 17 -29.09 19.13 -20.70
N GLU A 18 -30.29 19.34 -21.23
CA GLU A 18 -30.49 19.87 -22.59
C GLU A 18 -29.87 21.26 -22.78
N SER A 19 -29.69 22.01 -21.70
CA SER A 19 -29.01 23.31 -21.67
C SER A 19 -27.50 23.24 -21.92
N GLY A 20 -26.90 22.01 -21.91
CA GLY A 20 -25.47 21.81 -22.00
C GLY A 20 -24.76 21.87 -20.63
N SER A 21 -25.51 21.96 -19.53
CA SER A 21 -24.98 21.98 -18.16
C SER A 21 -25.05 20.60 -17.51
N PHE A 22 -24.34 20.44 -16.38
CA PHE A 22 -24.36 19.22 -15.55
C PHE A 22 -25.08 19.47 -14.24
N THR A 23 -25.95 18.54 -13.85
CA THR A 23 -26.62 18.54 -12.55
C THR A 23 -26.26 17.29 -11.78
N LEU A 24 -25.78 17.43 -10.52
CA LEU A 24 -25.40 16.29 -9.69
C LEU A 24 -26.57 15.31 -9.57
N THR A 25 -26.26 14.01 -9.76
CA THR A 25 -27.24 12.92 -9.59
C THR A 25 -27.77 12.88 -8.16
N GLU A 26 -28.90 12.20 -7.94
CA GLU A 26 -29.50 12.08 -6.61
C GLU A 26 -28.53 11.59 -5.54
N ARG A 27 -27.60 10.69 -5.90
CA ARG A 27 -26.57 10.16 -5.01
C ARG A 27 -25.57 11.22 -4.55
N PHE A 28 -25.29 12.23 -5.39
CA PHE A 28 -24.25 13.23 -5.19
C PHE A 28 -24.76 14.62 -4.83
N ARG A 29 -26.04 14.93 -5.07
CA ARG A 29 -26.62 16.28 -4.82
C ARG A 29 -26.56 16.77 -3.36
N LYS A 30 -26.36 15.86 -2.42
CA LYS A 30 -26.19 16.20 -0.99
C LYS A 30 -24.80 16.78 -0.68
N TYR A 31 -23.84 16.65 -1.60
CA TYR A 31 -22.48 17.14 -1.41
C TYR A 31 -22.32 18.55 -1.99
N PRO A 32 -21.65 19.47 -1.28
CA PRO A 32 -21.50 20.85 -1.71
C PRO A 32 -20.39 21.00 -2.76
N VAL A 33 -20.51 20.30 -3.88
CA VAL A 33 -19.58 20.35 -5.01
C VAL A 33 -20.22 21.14 -6.14
N SER A 34 -19.56 22.20 -6.61
CA SER A 34 -20.00 22.98 -7.78
C SER A 34 -19.45 22.36 -9.05
N LEU A 35 -20.30 22.19 -10.06
CA LEU A 35 -19.93 21.78 -11.41
C LEU A 35 -19.78 22.96 -12.38
N GLU A 36 -19.84 24.21 -11.88
CA GLU A 36 -19.64 25.44 -12.66
C GLU A 36 -18.15 25.86 -12.62
N GLN A 37 -17.25 24.97 -13.01
CA GLN A 37 -15.83 25.24 -12.98
C GLN A 37 -15.36 25.92 -14.30
N LYS A 38 -14.50 26.92 -14.18
CA LYS A 38 -13.95 27.69 -15.31
C LYS A 38 -12.47 27.36 -15.61
N SER A 39 -11.83 26.55 -14.81
CA SER A 39 -10.44 26.20 -14.96
C SER A 39 -10.21 24.70 -14.76
N GLN A 40 -9.12 24.18 -15.28
CA GLN A 40 -8.71 22.79 -15.09
C GLN A 40 -8.49 22.49 -13.60
N GLU A 41 -7.91 23.41 -12.84
CA GLU A 41 -7.71 23.26 -11.39
C GLU A 41 -9.03 23.16 -10.64
N GLY A 42 -10.03 23.96 -11.03
CA GLY A 42 -11.37 23.86 -10.45
C GLY A 42 -12.03 22.51 -10.71
N TRP A 43 -11.93 22.00 -11.93
CA TRP A 43 -12.42 20.67 -12.27
C TRP A 43 -11.69 19.56 -11.52
N GLN A 44 -10.36 19.68 -11.36
CA GLN A 44 -9.60 18.73 -10.56
C GLN A 44 -10.03 18.79 -9.09
N GLY A 45 -10.18 19.98 -8.51
CA GLY A 45 -10.69 20.14 -7.15
C GLY A 45 -12.09 19.57 -6.94
N ALA A 46 -12.98 19.69 -7.94
CA ALA A 46 -14.30 19.06 -7.90
C ALA A 46 -14.20 17.51 -7.95
N ALA A 47 -13.31 16.99 -8.79
CA ALA A 47 -13.03 15.55 -8.89
C ALA A 47 -12.53 14.99 -7.56
N ASP A 48 -11.56 15.66 -6.96
CA ASP A 48 -10.95 15.23 -5.70
C ASP A 48 -11.94 15.28 -4.54
N ALA A 49 -12.76 16.34 -4.46
CA ALA A 49 -13.81 16.44 -3.46
C ALA A 49 -14.86 15.33 -3.60
N LEU A 50 -15.29 15.01 -4.82
CA LEU A 50 -16.22 13.90 -5.07
C LEU A 50 -15.61 12.57 -4.69
N ALA A 51 -14.33 12.35 -5.01
CA ALA A 51 -13.59 11.14 -4.64
C ALA A 51 -13.51 10.95 -3.11
N ASP A 52 -13.27 12.03 -2.37
CA ASP A 52 -13.22 12.01 -0.91
C ASP A 52 -14.59 11.68 -0.30
N TYR A 53 -15.66 12.21 -0.84
CA TYR A 53 -17.03 11.85 -0.41
C TYR A 53 -17.35 10.39 -0.71
N ILE A 54 -16.95 9.88 -1.89
CA ILE A 54 -17.12 8.46 -2.26
C ILE A 54 -16.42 7.56 -1.25
N ARG A 55 -15.15 7.86 -0.94
CA ARG A 55 -14.34 7.07 0.01
C ARG A 55 -14.93 7.14 1.42
N ARG A 56 -15.28 8.34 1.88
CA ARG A 56 -15.83 8.57 3.23
C ARG A 56 -17.15 7.84 3.46
N ASP A 57 -18.06 7.90 2.47
CA ASP A 57 -19.41 7.39 2.62
C ASP A 57 -19.59 5.96 2.03
N GLY A 58 -18.52 5.37 1.49
CA GLY A 58 -18.55 4.02 0.93
C GLY A 58 -19.49 3.89 -0.27
N ILE A 59 -19.53 4.89 -1.16
CA ILE A 59 -20.45 4.89 -2.30
C ILE A 59 -20.00 3.82 -3.29
N THR A 60 -20.92 2.92 -3.64
CA THR A 60 -20.65 1.83 -4.60
C THR A 60 -20.46 2.39 -6.02
N ALA A 61 -19.45 1.90 -6.73
CA ALA A 61 -19.21 2.23 -8.12
C ALA A 61 -20.34 1.72 -9.05
N ASP A 62 -20.57 2.41 -10.15
CA ASP A 62 -21.51 1.99 -11.19
C ASP A 62 -20.88 0.86 -12.05
N ALA A 63 -19.55 0.89 -12.23
CA ALA A 63 -18.79 -0.16 -12.86
C ALA A 63 -17.36 -0.22 -12.29
N VAL A 64 -16.77 -1.41 -12.27
CA VAL A 64 -15.38 -1.64 -11.88
C VAL A 64 -14.74 -2.52 -12.94
N LEU A 65 -13.61 -2.10 -13.49
CA LEU A 65 -12.84 -2.84 -14.47
C LEU A 65 -11.35 -2.82 -14.13
N ILE A 66 -10.64 -3.83 -14.60
CA ILE A 66 -9.20 -3.97 -14.39
C ILE A 66 -8.51 -3.81 -15.77
N SER A 67 -7.42 -3.03 -15.80
CA SER A 67 -6.65 -2.83 -17.01
C SER A 67 -5.95 -4.11 -17.46
N GLY A 68 -6.08 -4.41 -18.76
CA GLY A 68 -5.42 -5.54 -19.41
C GLY A 68 -3.95 -5.26 -19.75
N SER A 69 -3.34 -6.20 -20.47
CA SER A 69 -1.95 -6.10 -20.93
C SER A 69 -1.69 -4.95 -21.90
N ASP A 70 -2.74 -4.49 -22.61
CA ASP A 70 -2.70 -3.29 -23.45
C ASP A 70 -2.80 -1.99 -22.64
N LYS A 71 -2.94 -2.09 -21.29
CA LYS A 71 -3.07 -1.00 -20.35
C LYS A 71 -4.29 -0.11 -20.64
N THR A 72 -5.33 -0.68 -21.22
CA THR A 72 -6.59 0.03 -21.50
C THR A 72 -7.74 -0.52 -20.66
N VAL A 73 -8.76 0.31 -20.49
CA VAL A 73 -10.06 -0.04 -19.93
C VAL A 73 -11.12 0.62 -20.78
N CYS A 74 -12.15 -0.11 -21.15
CA CYS A 74 -13.26 0.39 -21.96
C CYS A 74 -14.58 0.19 -21.20
N PHE A 75 -15.18 1.28 -20.73
CA PHE A 75 -16.54 1.28 -20.20
C PHE A 75 -17.51 1.49 -21.35
N THR A 76 -18.51 0.63 -21.51
CA THR A 76 -19.51 0.67 -22.57
C THR A 76 -20.91 0.92 -22.03
N ASP A 77 -21.84 1.21 -22.94
CA ASP A 77 -23.25 1.39 -22.62
C ASP A 77 -23.55 2.49 -21.60
N LEU A 78 -22.76 3.55 -21.63
CA LEU A 78 -22.88 4.66 -20.71
C LEU A 78 -23.94 5.67 -21.20
N SER A 79 -24.80 6.14 -20.29
CA SER A 79 -25.72 7.24 -20.54
C SER A 79 -24.99 8.59 -20.57
N ARG A 80 -25.60 9.62 -21.15
CA ARG A 80 -25.07 10.99 -21.09
C ARG A 80 -24.87 11.43 -19.65
N GLY A 81 -23.75 12.11 -19.36
CA GLY A 81 -23.47 12.59 -18.02
C GLY A 81 -22.02 12.92 -17.78
N LEU A 82 -21.71 13.23 -16.54
CA LEU A 82 -20.36 13.42 -16.04
C LEU A 82 -19.97 12.21 -15.20
N TYR A 83 -18.83 11.66 -15.51
CA TYR A 83 -18.31 10.45 -14.87
C TYR A 83 -17.02 10.74 -14.14
N LEU A 84 -16.94 10.30 -12.88
CA LEU A 84 -15.71 10.27 -12.11
C LEU A 84 -15.06 8.89 -12.26
N VAL A 85 -13.79 8.89 -12.61
CA VAL A 85 -12.94 7.68 -12.65
C VAL A 85 -11.97 7.73 -11.48
N LEU A 86 -12.01 6.69 -10.65
CA LEU A 86 -11.07 6.45 -9.57
C LEU A 86 -10.24 5.22 -9.87
N GLY A 87 -8.91 5.37 -9.86
CA GLY A 87 -8.01 4.23 -9.93
C GLY A 87 -7.51 3.83 -8.54
N GLN A 88 -7.26 2.56 -8.35
CA GLN A 88 -6.59 2.07 -7.15
C GLN A 88 -5.07 2.20 -7.29
N THR A 89 -4.43 2.59 -6.19
CA THR A 89 -2.97 2.53 -6.07
C THR A 89 -2.50 1.10 -6.32
N THR A 90 -1.54 0.95 -7.24
CA THR A 90 -1.06 -0.36 -7.68
C THR A 90 0.45 -0.45 -7.46
N GLU A 91 0.89 -1.54 -6.83
CA GLU A 91 2.31 -1.84 -6.63
C GLU A 91 2.81 -2.84 -7.66
N ILE A 92 3.93 -2.53 -8.29
CA ILE A 92 4.54 -3.40 -9.31
C ILE A 92 6.03 -3.57 -9.03
N GLN A 93 6.55 -4.77 -9.28
CA GLN A 93 7.98 -5.04 -9.23
C GLN A 93 8.62 -4.65 -10.57
N GLU A 94 9.50 -3.67 -10.56
CA GLU A 94 10.27 -3.22 -11.70
C GLU A 94 11.76 -3.11 -11.31
N ASP A 95 12.64 -3.73 -12.05
CA ASP A 95 14.10 -3.67 -11.86
C ASP A 95 14.55 -3.99 -10.40
N GLY A 96 13.85 -4.92 -9.75
CA GLY A 96 14.16 -5.35 -8.37
C GLY A 96 13.67 -4.40 -7.29
N LYS A 97 12.91 -3.37 -7.63
CA LYS A 97 12.26 -2.42 -6.72
C LYS A 97 10.74 -2.51 -6.83
N THR A 98 10.07 -2.19 -5.75
CA THR A 98 8.62 -2.00 -5.76
C THR A 98 8.30 -0.57 -6.16
N GLN A 99 7.59 -0.39 -7.26
CA GLN A 99 7.06 0.89 -7.74
C GLN A 99 5.61 1.02 -7.33
N ILE A 100 5.25 2.20 -6.81
CA ILE A 100 3.87 2.55 -6.46
C ILE A 100 3.34 3.47 -7.55
N TYR A 101 2.23 3.08 -8.18
CA TYR A 101 1.50 3.90 -9.14
C TYR A 101 0.22 4.43 -8.50
N GLU A 102 0.12 5.75 -8.35
CA GLU A 102 -1.01 6.45 -7.75
C GLU A 102 -1.75 7.22 -8.84
N PRO A 103 -2.90 6.70 -9.34
CA PRO A 103 -3.68 7.38 -10.36
C PRO A 103 -4.37 8.62 -9.80
N GLN A 104 -4.36 9.70 -10.57
CA GLN A 104 -5.13 10.90 -10.26
C GLN A 104 -6.61 10.66 -10.59
N THR A 105 -7.49 11.34 -9.87
CA THR A 105 -8.92 11.38 -10.18
C THR A 105 -9.16 12.05 -11.53
N ALA A 106 -10.13 11.57 -12.29
CA ALA A 106 -10.50 12.16 -13.56
C ALA A 106 -12.01 12.32 -13.69
N LEU A 107 -12.46 13.49 -14.13
CA LEU A 107 -13.84 13.72 -14.57
C LEU A 107 -13.90 13.66 -16.11
N ILE A 108 -14.82 12.89 -16.63
CA ILE A 108 -15.02 12.68 -18.06
C ILE A 108 -16.47 12.98 -18.40
N ALA A 109 -16.66 13.92 -19.33
CA ALA A 109 -17.98 14.26 -19.86
C ALA A 109 -18.35 13.30 -21.01
N LEU A 110 -19.62 12.94 -21.07
CA LEU A 110 -20.21 12.18 -22.17
C LEU A 110 -21.56 12.79 -22.58
N PRO A 111 -21.70 13.35 -23.77
CA PRO A 111 -20.69 13.52 -24.83
C PRO A 111 -19.59 14.50 -24.47
N ASP A 112 -18.44 14.37 -25.13
CA ASP A 112 -17.36 15.37 -25.04
C ASP A 112 -17.55 16.43 -26.14
N ASP A 113 -18.20 17.54 -25.79
CA ASP A 113 -18.43 18.65 -26.69
C ASP A 113 -17.19 19.57 -26.84
N SER A 114 -16.14 19.36 -26.06
CA SER A 114 -14.91 20.18 -26.05
C SER A 114 -14.07 20.04 -27.31
N GLN A 115 -14.23 18.93 -28.03
CA GLN A 115 -13.44 18.57 -29.23
C GLN A 115 -13.97 19.22 -30.51
N GLY A 116 -15.10 19.95 -30.46
CA GLY A 116 -15.76 20.47 -31.64
C GLY A 116 -16.21 19.36 -32.62
N THR A 117 -17.10 19.63 -33.51
CA THR A 117 -17.50 18.71 -34.58
C THR A 117 -16.39 18.56 -35.61
N SER A 118 -15.29 17.89 -35.25
CA SER A 118 -14.32 17.40 -36.22
C SER A 118 -15.00 16.28 -37.00
N GLU A 119 -15.12 16.43 -38.31
CA GLU A 119 -15.73 15.41 -39.17
C GLU A 119 -15.19 14.04 -38.89
N GLY A 120 -16.05 13.13 -38.44
CA GLY A 120 -15.73 11.68 -38.28
C GLY A 120 -15.46 11.18 -36.87
N LYS A 121 -15.54 11.99 -35.81
CA LYS A 121 -15.45 11.52 -34.41
C LYS A 121 -16.85 11.36 -33.80
N ASP A 122 -17.10 10.22 -33.20
CA ASP A 122 -18.30 9.98 -32.40
C ASP A 122 -18.17 10.70 -31.06
N PRO A 123 -19.00 11.70 -30.73
CA PRO A 123 -18.92 12.42 -29.46
C PRO A 123 -19.25 11.55 -28.25
N TYR A 124 -19.77 10.37 -28.48
CA TYR A 124 -20.03 9.36 -27.45
C TYR A 124 -18.86 8.37 -27.25
N GLN A 125 -17.78 8.48 -28.04
CA GLN A 125 -16.57 7.72 -27.88
C GLN A 125 -15.44 8.61 -27.35
N VAL A 126 -15.31 8.68 -26.03
CA VAL A 126 -14.32 9.51 -25.34
C VAL A 126 -13.13 8.65 -24.93
N THR A 127 -11.93 9.07 -25.33
CA THR A 127 -10.68 8.47 -24.88
C THR A 127 -9.95 9.42 -23.94
N ALA A 128 -9.75 9.01 -22.69
CA ALA A 128 -9.02 9.79 -21.71
C ALA A 128 -7.73 9.07 -21.30
N VAL A 129 -6.67 9.85 -21.10
CA VAL A 129 -5.40 9.36 -20.52
C VAL A 129 -5.41 9.65 -19.03
N LEU A 130 -5.42 8.61 -18.23
CA LEU A 130 -5.34 8.74 -16.78
C LEU A 130 -3.91 9.18 -16.38
N LYS A 131 -3.82 10.32 -15.70
CA LYS A 131 -2.58 10.81 -15.10
C LYS A 131 -2.29 10.01 -13.82
N PHE A 132 -1.02 9.85 -13.50
CA PHE A 132 -0.59 9.12 -12.32
C PHE A 132 0.74 9.67 -11.79
N GLU A 133 0.98 9.43 -10.51
CA GLU A 133 2.30 9.59 -9.90
C GLU A 133 2.96 8.22 -9.80
N LYS A 134 4.28 8.20 -10.01
CA LYS A 134 5.09 6.99 -9.87
C LYS A 134 6.17 7.25 -8.84
N ASN A 135 6.19 6.46 -7.78
CA ASN A 135 7.12 6.58 -6.66
C ASN A 135 7.76 5.23 -6.34
N ASP A 136 9.03 5.24 -5.92
CA ASP A 136 9.64 4.06 -5.32
C ASP A 136 8.96 3.79 -3.97
N LYS A 137 8.58 2.55 -3.69
CA LYS A 137 8.11 2.17 -2.36
C LYS A 137 9.26 2.36 -1.38
N PRO A 138 9.07 3.12 -0.29
CA PRO A 138 10.11 3.26 0.72
C PRO A 138 10.53 1.88 1.23
N GLU A 139 11.84 1.65 1.27
CA GLU A 139 12.35 0.43 1.92
C GLU A 139 11.98 0.45 3.39
N GLU A 140 11.44 -0.65 3.88
CA GLU A 140 11.21 -0.77 5.32
C GLU A 140 12.54 -0.67 6.07
N PRO A 141 12.63 0.16 7.11
CA PRO A 141 13.85 0.28 7.88
C PRO A 141 14.22 -1.08 8.48
N LYS A 142 15.48 -1.46 8.32
CA LYS A 142 16.02 -2.72 8.83
C LYS A 142 16.82 -2.48 10.10
N THR A 143 16.83 -3.47 10.96
CA THR A 143 17.64 -3.52 12.17
C THR A 143 18.37 -4.86 12.29
N LYS A 144 19.24 -4.96 13.27
CA LYS A 144 19.92 -6.20 13.63
C LYS A 144 19.83 -6.44 15.13
N VAL A 145 19.85 -7.70 15.52
CA VAL A 145 19.94 -8.12 16.92
C VAL A 145 21.20 -8.95 17.08
N HIS A 146 22.02 -8.57 18.03
CA HIS A 146 23.23 -9.28 18.38
C HIS A 146 23.08 -9.92 19.76
N VAL A 147 23.44 -11.18 19.89
CA VAL A 147 23.50 -11.90 21.16
C VAL A 147 24.94 -12.32 21.45
N LEU A 148 25.35 -12.14 22.69
CA LEU A 148 26.62 -12.61 23.23
C LEU A 148 26.36 -13.27 24.56
N LYS A 149 26.70 -14.57 24.68
CA LYS A 149 26.68 -15.26 25.97
C LYS A 149 27.94 -14.93 26.75
N VAL A 150 27.75 -14.36 27.93
CA VAL A 150 28.84 -14.09 28.88
C VAL A 150 28.70 -15.00 30.08
N TRP A 151 29.75 -15.81 30.33
CA TRP A 151 29.80 -16.63 31.49
C TRP A 151 30.39 -15.82 32.67
N LYS A 152 29.56 -15.56 33.69
CA LYS A 152 30.06 -14.93 34.92
C LYS A 152 30.68 -16.01 35.78
N GLN A 153 31.97 -15.85 36.08
CA GLN A 153 32.70 -16.74 37.00
C GLN A 153 32.26 -16.43 38.42
N ASP A 154 31.59 -17.39 39.06
CA ASP A 154 31.52 -17.44 40.51
C ASP A 154 32.74 -18.22 40.98
N GLN A 155 33.64 -17.58 41.75
CA GLN A 155 35.06 -17.97 41.95
C GLN A 155 35.31 -19.40 42.42
N GLU A 156 34.31 -20.19 42.80
CA GLU A 156 34.47 -21.56 43.29
C GLU A 156 33.82 -22.64 42.44
N LYS A 157 32.92 -22.31 41.48
CA LYS A 157 32.09 -23.33 40.81
C LYS A 157 32.10 -23.31 39.27
N ASP A 158 32.52 -22.25 38.61
CA ASP A 158 32.51 -22.18 37.16
C ASP A 158 33.91 -22.31 36.58
N GLN A 159 34.33 -23.56 36.38
CA GLN A 159 35.52 -23.84 35.58
C GLN A 159 35.11 -24.03 34.13
N GLU A 160 35.89 -23.52 33.17
CA GLU A 160 35.60 -23.64 31.73
C GLU A 160 35.24 -25.06 31.28
N LYS A 161 35.81 -26.04 31.93
CA LYS A 161 35.55 -27.49 31.70
C LYS A 161 34.14 -27.94 32.12
N ASP A 162 33.46 -27.20 32.98
CA ASP A 162 32.14 -27.55 33.49
C ASP A 162 31.01 -26.84 32.72
N ARG A 163 31.35 -25.95 31.75
CA ARG A 163 30.42 -25.28 30.88
C ARG A 163 29.90 -26.23 29.82
N PRO A 164 28.64 -26.10 29.39
CA PRO A 164 28.13 -26.87 28.26
C PRO A 164 28.90 -26.53 26.99
N ASP A 165 29.03 -27.48 26.07
CA ASP A 165 29.65 -27.26 24.74
C ASP A 165 28.85 -26.31 23.87
N SER A 166 27.55 -26.18 24.12
CA SER A 166 26.64 -25.30 23.38
C SER A 166 25.47 -24.88 24.24
N ILE A 167 24.85 -23.73 23.86
CA ILE A 167 23.54 -23.32 24.33
C ILE A 167 22.66 -22.93 23.12
N GLU A 168 21.35 -23.08 23.23
CA GLU A 168 20.41 -22.59 22.25
C GLU A 168 19.79 -21.28 22.69
N VAL A 169 19.67 -20.36 21.77
CA VAL A 169 19.04 -19.05 21.97
C VAL A 169 17.93 -18.83 20.94
N ASP A 170 16.79 -18.35 21.40
CA ASP A 170 15.63 -18.04 20.61
C ASP A 170 15.57 -16.55 20.30
N LEU A 171 15.38 -16.20 19.03
CA LEU A 171 14.98 -14.87 18.61
C LEU A 171 13.46 -14.75 18.73
N LEU A 172 13.02 -13.77 19.49
CA LEU A 172 11.63 -13.51 19.79
C LEU A 172 11.16 -12.24 19.07
N GLN A 173 10.01 -12.32 18.40
CA GLN A 173 9.31 -11.18 17.81
C GLN A 173 8.06 -10.88 18.62
N THR A 174 7.88 -9.61 19.01
CA THR A 174 6.66 -9.13 19.67
C THR A 174 5.93 -8.17 18.72
N ASP A 175 4.65 -8.42 18.46
CA ASP A 175 3.79 -7.57 17.65
C ASP A 175 3.25 -6.37 18.42
N ALA A 176 2.45 -5.53 17.74
CA ALA A 176 1.86 -4.32 18.34
C ALA A 176 0.84 -4.65 19.46
N GLU A 177 0.21 -5.81 19.40
CA GLU A 177 -0.72 -6.31 20.42
C GLU A 177 0.01 -6.92 21.64
N GLY A 178 1.34 -7.00 21.59
CA GLY A 178 2.17 -7.56 22.67
C GLY A 178 2.31 -9.08 22.63
N LYS A 179 1.85 -9.74 21.56
CA LYS A 179 1.98 -11.18 21.39
C LYS A 179 3.39 -11.51 20.91
N THR A 180 4.06 -12.40 21.64
CA THR A 180 5.43 -12.82 21.36
C THR A 180 5.45 -14.22 20.74
N LYS A 181 6.30 -14.42 19.74
CA LYS A 181 6.57 -15.73 19.11
C LYS A 181 8.05 -15.92 18.86
N VAL A 182 8.51 -17.16 18.91
CA VAL A 182 9.85 -17.55 18.45
C VAL A 182 9.85 -17.53 16.92
N VAL A 183 10.81 -16.85 16.31
CA VAL A 183 10.95 -16.75 14.85
C VAL A 183 12.19 -17.45 14.33
N ASP A 184 13.24 -17.59 15.15
CA ASP A 184 14.45 -18.32 14.81
C ASP A 184 15.12 -18.83 16.07
N ARG A 185 15.98 -19.85 15.92
CA ARG A 185 16.79 -20.44 16.98
C ARG A 185 18.21 -20.64 16.48
N GLN A 186 19.19 -20.28 17.32
CA GLN A 186 20.60 -20.41 17.01
C GLN A 186 21.35 -21.10 18.14
N THR A 187 22.39 -21.85 17.76
CA THR A 187 23.26 -22.52 18.70
C THR A 187 24.54 -21.71 18.89
N LEU A 188 24.82 -21.34 20.14
CA LEU A 188 26.05 -20.64 20.51
C LEU A 188 27.06 -21.67 21.08
N THR A 189 28.26 -21.59 20.55
CA THR A 189 29.38 -22.50 20.91
C THR A 189 30.69 -21.72 21.08
N LYS A 190 31.73 -22.37 21.48
CA LYS A 190 33.08 -21.76 21.55
C LYS A 190 33.58 -21.34 20.16
N GLU A 191 33.25 -22.11 19.11
CA GLU A 191 33.70 -21.85 17.73
C GLU A 191 33.12 -20.53 17.19
N ASN A 192 31.87 -20.23 17.51
CA ASN A 192 31.25 -18.95 17.13
C ASN A 192 31.40 -17.86 18.20
N GLN A 193 32.36 -18.05 19.13
CA GLN A 193 32.68 -17.12 20.21
C GLN A 193 31.46 -16.81 21.09
N TRP A 194 30.54 -17.74 21.23
CA TRP A 194 29.30 -17.60 22.00
C TRP A 194 28.44 -16.45 21.56
N SER A 195 28.46 -16.10 20.25
CA SER A 195 27.73 -14.94 19.72
C SER A 195 27.07 -15.26 18.39
N TYR A 196 26.01 -14.51 18.11
CA TYR A 196 25.31 -14.53 16.82
C TYR A 196 24.68 -13.18 16.53
N THR A 197 24.53 -12.86 15.24
CA THR A 197 23.84 -11.64 14.81
C THR A 197 22.78 -11.98 13.79
N TRP A 198 21.54 -11.64 14.09
CA TRP A 198 20.46 -11.64 13.11
C TRP A 198 20.45 -10.28 12.39
N GLU A 199 20.47 -10.32 11.08
CA GLU A 199 20.45 -9.13 10.21
C GLU A 199 19.13 -9.01 9.45
N ASN A 200 18.90 -7.86 8.82
CA ASN A 200 17.74 -7.60 7.97
C ASN A 200 16.36 -7.77 8.65
N LEU A 201 16.31 -7.62 9.95
CA LEU A 201 15.07 -7.66 10.72
C LEU A 201 14.28 -6.37 10.51
N SER A 202 12.93 -6.44 10.51
CA SER A 202 12.09 -5.24 10.43
C SER A 202 12.30 -4.37 11.67
N ALA A 203 12.63 -3.09 11.49
CA ALA A 203 12.75 -2.14 12.60
C ALA A 203 11.39 -1.72 13.20
N GLN A 204 10.29 -2.10 12.57
CA GLN A 204 8.94 -1.84 13.07
C GLN A 204 8.50 -2.85 14.14
N MET A 205 9.21 -3.96 14.28
CA MET A 205 8.93 -5.01 15.26
C MET A 205 9.82 -4.87 16.50
N ARG A 206 9.34 -5.34 17.62
CA ARG A 206 10.15 -5.45 18.85
C ARG A 206 10.81 -6.82 18.87
N TRP A 207 12.12 -6.81 19.07
CA TRP A 207 12.94 -8.01 19.11
C TRP A 207 13.55 -8.22 20.48
N SER A 208 13.64 -9.46 20.89
CA SER A 208 14.35 -9.87 22.10
C SER A 208 14.96 -11.25 21.91
N VAL A 209 15.87 -11.62 22.79
CA VAL A 209 16.53 -12.93 22.78
C VAL A 209 16.33 -13.58 24.14
N SER A 210 16.10 -14.90 24.15
CA SER A 210 16.10 -15.70 25.36
C SER A 210 16.90 -16.98 25.16
N GLU A 211 17.46 -17.54 26.24
CA GLU A 211 17.95 -18.91 26.19
C GLU A 211 16.76 -19.87 26.11
N ALA A 212 16.85 -20.87 25.22
CA ALA A 212 15.80 -21.88 25.06
C ALA A 212 15.72 -22.78 26.29
N GLU A 213 16.87 -23.15 26.83
CA GLU A 213 17.02 -23.84 28.10
C GLU A 213 18.22 -23.28 28.87
N VAL A 214 18.05 -23.02 30.16
CA VAL A 214 19.15 -22.61 31.02
C VAL A 214 19.86 -23.88 31.53
N PRO A 215 21.18 -24.05 31.29
CA PRO A 215 21.90 -25.22 31.73
C PRO A 215 21.80 -25.46 33.23
N LYS A 216 21.76 -26.72 33.64
CA LYS A 216 21.61 -27.06 35.04
C LYS A 216 22.77 -26.49 35.90
N GLY A 217 22.40 -25.79 36.95
CA GLY A 217 23.35 -25.14 37.84
C GLY A 217 23.69 -23.69 37.49
N TYR A 218 23.11 -23.16 36.38
CA TYR A 218 23.26 -21.77 35.98
C TYR A 218 21.95 -20.99 36.16
N THR A 219 22.06 -19.69 36.21
CA THR A 219 20.95 -18.73 36.12
C THR A 219 21.24 -17.76 34.99
N VAL A 220 20.20 -17.27 34.32
CA VAL A 220 20.34 -16.29 33.26
C VAL A 220 19.92 -14.90 33.76
N ALA A 221 20.67 -13.89 33.35
CA ALA A 221 20.29 -12.49 33.45
C ALA A 221 20.51 -11.86 32.06
N VAL A 222 19.49 -11.21 31.53
CA VAL A 222 19.49 -10.51 30.23
C VAL A 222 19.50 -9.01 30.48
#